data_fa8af482fbdcc3cd906e333005b1bd5b
#
_entry.id   fa8af482fbdcc3cd906e333005b1bd5b
#
_cell.length_a   1.000
_cell.length_b   1.000
_cell.length_c   1.000
_cell.angle_alpha   90.00
_cell.angle_beta   90.00
_cell.angle_gamma   90.00
#
_symmetry.space_group_name_H-M   'P 1'
#
loop_
_entity.id
_entity.type
_entity.pdbx_description
1 polymer ?
#
loop_
_entity_poly.entity_id
_entity_poly.type
_entity_poly.pdbx_seq_one_letter_code
_entity_poly.pdbx_strand_id
1 'polypeptide(L)'
;MTDTGTGLYLELLKKVLTNRIQMDTPSAWPAGPGGAADGEDEARPAAFSAHTMVSPESLDNVQYCVERALADGVPGDLIETGVWRGGICVLMRAILKAHGVEDRRVWVADSFEGVPESGEGSHPLDQEMALHNLNSVLSVSADAVRAVFKSYDLLDERVEFLEGWFSETLPAAPIESLAVLRLDGDLYVSTMDSLSALYPKLSPGGFVIIDDYNMEGCRTAVHEYRDAHGIKEEIEAADSVGVWWRKES
;
A
#
# COMPACT_ATOMS: atom_id res chain seq x y z
N MET A 1 12.85 -17.87 -12.45
CA MET A 1 14.11 -17.11 -12.21
C MET A 1 13.96 -15.81 -12.97
N THR A 2 13.85 -14.70 -12.27
CA THR A 2 13.89 -13.36 -12.89
C THR A 2 15.18 -13.24 -13.70
N ASP A 3 15.10 -12.68 -14.90
CA ASP A 3 16.31 -12.30 -15.66
C ASP A 3 17.19 -11.42 -14.76
N THR A 4 18.50 -11.63 -14.80
CA THR A 4 19.45 -10.91 -13.94
C THR A 4 19.31 -9.39 -14.07
N GLY A 5 18.96 -8.90 -15.26
CA GLY A 5 18.71 -7.48 -15.50
C GLY A 5 17.46 -6.95 -14.79
N THR A 6 16.34 -7.66 -14.88
CA THR A 6 15.09 -7.34 -14.19
C THR A 6 15.29 -7.33 -12.67
N GLY A 7 15.96 -8.36 -12.13
CA GLY A 7 16.23 -8.42 -10.68
C GLY A 7 17.08 -7.25 -10.20
N LEU A 8 18.16 -6.89 -10.90
CA LEU A 8 19.01 -5.75 -10.54
C LEU A 8 18.24 -4.42 -10.60
N TYR A 9 17.38 -4.24 -11.62
CA TYR A 9 16.54 -3.05 -11.73
C TYR A 9 15.57 -2.91 -10.55
N LEU A 10 14.85 -3.98 -10.21
CA LEU A 10 13.88 -3.93 -9.11
C LEU A 10 14.56 -3.73 -7.75
N GLU A 11 15.71 -4.36 -7.50
CA GLU A 11 16.50 -4.14 -6.29
C GLU A 11 17.00 -2.69 -6.16
N LEU A 12 17.46 -2.09 -7.28
CA LEU A 12 17.84 -0.69 -7.29
C LEU A 12 16.64 0.21 -7.03
N LEU A 13 15.49 -0.05 -7.67
CA LEU A 13 14.27 0.71 -7.50
C LEU A 13 13.79 0.72 -6.05
N LYS A 14 13.77 -0.44 -5.38
CA LYS A 14 13.40 -0.54 -3.95
C LYS A 14 14.29 0.34 -3.07
N LYS A 15 15.61 0.40 -3.33
CA LYS A 15 16.53 1.27 -2.60
C LYS A 15 16.26 2.75 -2.88
N VAL A 16 15.88 3.12 -4.11
CA VAL A 16 15.50 4.50 -4.45
C VAL A 16 14.21 4.89 -3.76
N LEU A 17 13.17 4.05 -3.82
CA LEU A 17 11.86 4.31 -3.22
C LEU A 17 11.93 4.52 -1.70
N THR A 18 12.82 3.80 -1.02
CA THR A 18 13.07 3.91 0.43
C THR A 18 14.16 4.93 0.78
N ASN A 19 14.69 5.65 -0.21
CA ASN A 19 15.82 6.59 -0.06
C ASN A 19 17.07 5.99 0.62
N ARG A 20 17.32 4.70 0.44
CA ARG A 20 18.49 4.00 1.02
C ARG A 20 19.78 4.17 0.22
N ILE A 21 19.73 4.88 -0.91
CA ILE A 21 20.92 5.19 -1.71
C ILE A 21 21.74 6.31 -1.07
N GLN A 22 21.09 7.26 -0.38
CA GLN A 22 21.76 8.34 0.34
C GLN A 22 22.01 7.92 1.80
N MET A 23 22.94 6.98 1.99
CA MET A 23 23.18 6.32 3.29
C MET A 23 23.79 7.20 4.39
N ASP A 24 24.07 8.47 4.15
CA ASP A 24 24.71 9.36 5.12
C ASP A 24 23.74 10.03 6.10
N THR A 25 22.45 9.79 5.99
CA THR A 25 21.45 10.26 6.95
C THR A 25 20.77 9.08 7.65
N PRO A 26 20.82 9.02 9.00
CA PRO A 26 20.07 8.00 9.73
C PRO A 26 18.58 8.07 9.35
N SER A 27 17.97 6.94 8.99
CA SER A 27 16.53 6.83 8.87
C SER A 27 15.95 6.91 10.28
N ALA A 28 15.71 8.11 10.77
CA ALA A 28 14.93 8.32 11.97
C ALA A 28 13.49 8.58 11.53
N TRP A 29 12.66 7.55 11.50
CA TRP A 29 11.24 7.74 11.74
C TRP A 29 11.11 8.47 13.09
N PRO A 30 10.37 9.57 13.20
CA PRO A 30 10.14 10.17 14.50
C PRO A 30 9.56 9.09 15.40
N ALA A 31 10.25 8.78 16.49
CA ALA A 31 9.68 7.93 17.52
C ALA A 31 8.30 8.48 17.85
N GLY A 32 7.30 7.60 17.96
CA GLY A 32 5.88 7.92 18.07
C GLY A 32 5.52 9.10 18.99
N PRO A 33 4.25 9.43 19.19
CA PRO A 33 3.79 10.69 19.77
C PRO A 33 4.48 10.96 21.11
N GLY A 34 5.48 11.86 21.13
CA GLY A 34 6.26 12.23 22.31
C GLY A 34 7.69 12.74 22.06
N GLY A 35 8.22 12.63 20.87
CA GLY A 35 9.56 13.13 20.54
C GLY A 35 9.51 14.55 19.98
N ALA A 36 9.64 15.56 20.86
CA ALA A 36 9.81 16.96 20.46
C ALA A 36 11.22 17.14 19.87
N ALA A 37 11.32 17.69 18.66
CA ALA A 37 12.55 18.25 18.12
C ALA A 37 12.49 19.77 18.27
N ASP A 38 13.21 20.30 19.26
CA ASP A 38 13.52 21.73 19.33
C ASP A 38 14.81 21.97 18.54
N GLY A 39 14.77 22.78 17.49
CA GLY A 39 15.97 23.22 16.80
C GLY A 39 15.72 23.75 15.39
N GLU A 40 15.90 25.05 15.18
CA GLU A 40 15.88 25.74 13.90
C GLU A 40 17.13 25.37 13.09
N ASP A 41 16.94 25.09 11.81
CA ASP A 41 17.95 24.82 10.76
C ASP A 41 18.23 23.33 10.52
N GLU A 42 17.23 22.60 9.99
CA GLU A 42 17.34 21.16 9.83
C GLU A 42 17.20 20.72 8.37
N ALA A 43 18.26 20.06 7.91
CA ALA A 43 18.16 19.16 6.77
C ALA A 43 16.97 18.20 7.02
N ARG A 44 15.96 18.25 6.16
CA ARG A 44 14.78 17.36 6.24
C ARG A 44 15.25 15.92 6.42
N PRO A 45 14.74 15.18 7.42
CA PRO A 45 15.13 13.78 7.62
C PRO A 45 14.99 12.98 6.32
N ALA A 46 15.85 12.00 6.10
CA ALA A 46 15.83 11.16 4.90
C ALA A 46 14.47 10.46 4.66
N ALA A 47 13.74 10.17 5.74
CA ALA A 47 12.37 9.66 5.68
C ALA A 47 11.40 10.59 4.91
N PHE A 48 11.63 11.91 4.92
CA PHE A 48 10.81 12.87 4.16
C PHE A 48 11.12 12.91 2.66
N SER A 49 12.16 12.26 2.19
CA SER A 49 12.47 12.13 0.76
C SER A 49 12.17 10.73 0.19
N ALA A 50 11.84 9.76 1.03
CA ALA A 50 11.38 8.45 0.59
C ALA A 50 9.98 8.54 -0.05
N HIS A 51 9.72 7.68 -1.02
CA HIS A 51 8.42 7.58 -1.69
C HIS A 51 7.53 6.50 -1.07
N THR A 52 8.04 5.75 -0.10
CA THR A 52 7.30 4.80 0.74
C THR A 52 7.92 4.74 2.13
N MET A 53 7.10 4.39 3.11
CA MET A 53 7.51 4.23 4.52
C MET A 53 7.76 2.77 4.91
N VAL A 54 7.41 1.83 4.02
CA VAL A 54 7.45 0.41 4.34
C VAL A 54 8.88 -0.15 4.39
N SER A 55 9.02 -1.28 5.06
CA SER A 55 10.29 -2.01 5.17
C SER A 55 10.75 -2.60 3.83
N PRO A 56 12.03 -2.92 3.65
CA PRO A 56 12.48 -3.67 2.48
C PRO A 56 11.81 -5.03 2.36
N GLU A 57 11.56 -5.69 3.49
CA GLU A 57 10.89 -6.98 3.56
C GLU A 57 9.47 -6.90 3.01
N SER A 58 8.74 -5.81 3.30
CA SER A 58 7.41 -5.55 2.72
C SER A 58 7.50 -5.31 1.21
N LEU A 59 8.51 -4.56 0.72
CA LEU A 59 8.75 -4.39 -0.73
C LEU A 59 9.06 -5.72 -1.42
N ASP A 60 9.84 -6.59 -0.77
CA ASP A 60 10.15 -7.94 -1.27
C ASP A 60 8.90 -8.82 -1.31
N ASN A 61 8.02 -8.70 -0.32
CA ASN A 61 6.74 -9.39 -0.30
C ASN A 61 5.82 -8.93 -1.42
N VAL A 62 5.70 -7.62 -1.65
CA VAL A 62 4.92 -7.06 -2.78
C VAL A 62 5.46 -7.61 -4.11
N GLN A 63 6.77 -7.59 -4.31
CA GLN A 63 7.39 -8.15 -5.53
C GLN A 63 7.07 -9.64 -5.67
N TYR A 64 7.24 -10.42 -4.60
CA TYR A 64 6.91 -11.84 -4.60
C TYR A 64 5.46 -12.11 -4.99
N CYS A 65 4.50 -11.41 -4.37
CA CYS A 65 3.08 -11.59 -4.65
C CYS A 65 2.74 -11.26 -6.11
N VAL A 66 3.26 -10.15 -6.64
CA VAL A 66 3.03 -9.75 -8.03
C VAL A 66 3.66 -10.75 -8.99
N GLU A 67 4.94 -11.07 -8.84
CA GLU A 67 5.63 -12.02 -9.72
C GLU A 67 5.03 -13.42 -9.65
N ARG A 68 4.57 -13.84 -8.47
CA ARG A 68 3.92 -15.14 -8.30
C ARG A 68 2.54 -15.17 -8.97
N ALA A 69 1.75 -14.10 -8.83
CA ALA A 69 0.47 -13.99 -9.53
C ALA A 69 0.65 -14.02 -11.06
N LEU A 70 1.69 -13.36 -11.58
CA LEU A 70 2.04 -13.40 -12.99
C LEU A 70 2.45 -14.81 -13.44
N ALA A 71 3.32 -15.46 -12.70
CA ALA A 71 3.83 -16.80 -13.01
C ALA A 71 2.73 -17.87 -13.01
N ASP A 72 1.74 -17.73 -12.12
CA ASP A 72 0.61 -18.65 -12.01
C ASP A 72 -0.55 -18.28 -12.96
N GLY A 73 -0.42 -17.20 -13.74
CA GLY A 73 -1.46 -16.74 -14.66
C GLY A 73 -2.75 -16.27 -13.96
N VAL A 74 -2.66 -15.80 -12.71
CA VAL A 74 -3.81 -15.27 -11.98
C VAL A 74 -4.35 -14.04 -12.70
N PRO A 75 -5.63 -14.01 -13.11
CA PRO A 75 -6.18 -12.88 -13.84
C PRO A 75 -6.45 -11.69 -12.93
N GLY A 76 -6.44 -10.48 -13.51
CA GLY A 76 -6.83 -9.24 -12.84
C GLY A 76 -5.71 -8.24 -12.67
N ASP A 77 -6.12 -7.07 -12.22
CA ASP A 77 -5.29 -5.90 -11.98
C ASP A 77 -4.61 -5.95 -10.60
N LEU A 78 -3.82 -4.94 -10.31
CA LEU A 78 -3.21 -4.72 -9.01
C LEU A 78 -3.81 -3.45 -8.39
N ILE A 79 -4.00 -3.43 -7.08
CA ILE A 79 -4.49 -2.24 -6.37
C ILE A 79 -3.76 -2.05 -5.04
N GLU A 80 -3.56 -0.78 -4.69
CA GLU A 80 -3.23 -0.35 -3.34
C GLU A 80 -4.28 0.65 -2.85
N THR A 81 -4.77 0.46 -1.62
CA THR A 81 -5.64 1.39 -0.92
C THR A 81 -4.88 2.03 0.24
N GLY A 82 -4.73 3.38 0.18
CA GLY A 82 -3.79 4.12 1.03
C GLY A 82 -2.39 4.12 0.42
N VAL A 83 -2.09 5.15 -0.39
CA VAL A 83 -0.87 5.12 -1.20
C VAL A 83 0.20 6.10 -0.73
N TRP A 84 -0.16 7.03 0.15
CA TRP A 84 0.71 8.11 0.60
C TRP A 84 1.41 8.79 -0.59
N ARG A 85 2.72 8.57 -0.80
CA ARG A 85 3.49 9.11 -1.94
C ARG A 85 3.53 8.20 -3.17
N GLY A 86 2.83 7.07 -3.13
CA GLY A 86 2.66 6.16 -4.25
C GLY A 86 3.82 5.20 -4.52
N GLY A 87 4.78 5.07 -3.59
CA GLY A 87 5.99 4.26 -3.83
C GLY A 87 5.72 2.79 -4.13
N ILE A 88 4.76 2.18 -3.47
CA ILE A 88 4.37 0.79 -3.72
C ILE A 88 3.67 0.65 -5.07
N CYS A 89 2.76 1.55 -5.40
CA CYS A 89 2.12 1.55 -6.72
C CYS A 89 3.15 1.74 -7.85
N VAL A 90 4.18 2.59 -7.64
CA VAL A 90 5.33 2.72 -8.56
C VAL A 90 6.06 1.39 -8.69
N LEU A 91 6.33 0.69 -7.58
CA LEU A 91 6.96 -0.64 -7.62
C LEU A 91 6.10 -1.65 -8.38
N MET A 92 4.79 -1.72 -8.11
CA MET A 92 3.87 -2.61 -8.83
C MET A 92 3.89 -2.34 -10.34
N ARG A 93 3.83 -1.06 -10.76
CA ARG A 93 3.89 -0.69 -12.19
C ARG A 93 5.24 -1.05 -12.80
N ALA A 94 6.34 -0.82 -12.07
CA ALA A 94 7.68 -1.18 -12.50
C ALA A 94 7.85 -2.70 -12.71
N ILE A 95 7.29 -3.51 -11.80
CA ILE A 95 7.32 -4.98 -11.94
C ILE A 95 6.58 -5.39 -13.22
N LEU A 96 5.34 -4.91 -13.43
CA LEU A 96 4.60 -5.21 -14.65
C LEU A 96 5.38 -4.82 -15.92
N LYS A 97 5.96 -3.61 -15.94
CA LYS A 97 6.73 -3.12 -17.09
C LYS A 97 8.00 -3.93 -17.32
N ALA A 98 8.72 -4.30 -16.25
CA ALA A 98 9.94 -5.10 -16.32
C ALA A 98 9.71 -6.53 -16.82
N HIS A 99 8.49 -7.06 -16.58
CA HIS A 99 8.04 -8.37 -17.09
C HIS A 99 7.32 -8.28 -18.44
N GLY A 100 7.23 -7.11 -19.05
CA GLY A 100 6.57 -6.92 -20.35
C GLY A 100 5.03 -7.12 -20.30
N VAL A 101 4.42 -6.91 -19.14
CA VAL A 101 2.97 -7.05 -18.94
C VAL A 101 2.29 -5.73 -19.30
N GLU A 102 1.48 -5.74 -20.36
CA GLU A 102 0.84 -4.55 -20.92
C GLU A 102 -0.69 -4.55 -20.80
N ASP A 103 -1.27 -5.62 -20.27
CA ASP A 103 -2.72 -5.83 -20.18
C ASP A 103 -3.31 -5.64 -18.79
N ARG A 104 -2.49 -5.30 -17.78
CA ARG A 104 -2.94 -5.09 -16.41
C ARG A 104 -2.74 -3.64 -15.97
N ARG A 105 -3.66 -3.17 -15.13
CA ARG A 105 -3.60 -1.86 -14.50
C ARG A 105 -3.04 -1.93 -13.07
N VAL A 106 -2.54 -0.78 -12.63
CA VAL A 106 -2.27 -0.49 -11.23
C VAL A 106 -3.24 0.60 -10.79
N TRP A 107 -4.13 0.27 -9.86
CA TRP A 107 -5.10 1.18 -9.28
C TRP A 107 -4.48 1.85 -8.05
N VAL A 108 -4.50 3.17 -8.04
CA VAL A 108 -3.93 4.05 -7.01
C VAL A 108 -5.11 4.65 -6.25
N ALA A 109 -5.53 4.00 -5.15
CA ALA A 109 -6.74 4.38 -4.42
C ALA A 109 -6.37 5.09 -3.11
N ASP A 110 -6.79 6.35 -2.97
CA ASP A 110 -6.55 7.17 -1.78
C ASP A 110 -7.57 8.31 -1.71
N SER A 111 -7.79 8.85 -0.51
CA SER A 111 -8.51 10.10 -0.35
C SER A 111 -7.72 11.28 -0.91
N PHE A 112 -6.38 11.20 -0.86
CA PHE A 112 -5.40 12.26 -1.08
C PHE A 112 -5.58 13.45 -0.12
N GLU A 113 -6.33 13.24 0.95
CA GLU A 113 -6.61 14.17 2.03
C GLU A 113 -6.11 13.66 3.39
N GLY A 114 -5.49 12.45 3.42
CA GLY A 114 -5.06 11.73 4.61
C GLY A 114 -6.14 10.75 5.10
N VAL A 115 -6.13 10.44 6.40
CA VAL A 115 -7.12 9.53 7.00
C VAL A 115 -8.36 10.31 7.47
N PRO A 116 -9.55 9.66 7.50
CA PRO A 116 -10.78 10.32 7.93
C PRO A 116 -10.71 10.74 9.40
N GLU A 117 -11.42 11.83 9.74
CA GLU A 117 -11.58 12.24 11.13
C GLU A 117 -12.32 11.16 11.91
N SER A 118 -11.75 10.77 13.05
CA SER A 118 -12.35 9.82 14.00
C SER A 118 -13.02 10.58 15.11
N GLY A 119 -14.35 10.70 15.04
CA GLY A 119 -15.19 11.43 16.01
C GLY A 119 -16.30 10.57 16.57
N GLU A 120 -17.30 11.23 17.20
CA GLU A 120 -18.49 10.56 17.71
C GLU A 120 -19.21 9.79 16.58
N GLY A 121 -19.36 8.48 16.72
CA GLY A 121 -19.94 7.58 15.72
C GLY A 121 -18.94 6.78 14.90
N SER A 122 -17.65 7.10 14.95
CA SER A 122 -16.59 6.27 14.36
C SER A 122 -16.37 5.00 15.21
N HIS A 123 -15.68 4.02 14.64
CA HIS A 123 -15.30 2.82 15.40
C HIS A 123 -14.44 3.19 16.62
N PRO A 124 -14.66 2.60 17.81
CA PRO A 124 -13.94 2.98 19.03
C PRO A 124 -12.41 2.91 18.90
N LEU A 125 -11.87 1.90 18.20
CA LEU A 125 -10.43 1.74 17.97
C LEU A 125 -9.88 2.88 17.11
N ASP A 126 -10.64 3.37 16.12
CA ASP A 126 -10.25 4.50 15.29
C ASP A 126 -10.27 5.82 16.08
N GLN A 127 -11.24 5.97 16.99
CA GLN A 127 -11.32 7.13 17.91
C GLN A 127 -10.12 7.18 18.85
N GLU A 128 -9.75 6.03 19.44
CA GLU A 128 -8.62 5.94 20.36
C GLU A 128 -7.30 6.28 19.67
N MET A 129 -7.14 5.82 18.43
CA MET A 129 -5.92 6.07 17.64
C MET A 129 -5.78 7.53 17.22
N ALA A 130 -6.89 8.21 16.91
CA ALA A 130 -6.97 9.62 16.49
C ALA A 130 -5.92 9.98 15.39
N LEU A 131 -5.71 9.08 14.44
CA LEU A 131 -4.62 9.16 13.44
C LEU A 131 -4.74 10.40 12.54
N HIS A 132 -5.96 10.95 12.37
CA HIS A 132 -6.19 12.18 11.61
C HIS A 132 -5.36 13.39 12.12
N ASN A 133 -4.88 13.37 13.36
CA ASN A 133 -3.96 14.38 13.87
C ASN A 133 -2.61 14.40 13.13
N LEU A 134 -2.28 13.35 12.39
CA LEU A 134 -1.07 13.23 11.57
C LEU A 134 -1.31 13.56 10.09
N ASN A 135 -2.50 14.06 9.70
CA ASN A 135 -2.81 14.39 8.31
C ASN A 135 -1.89 15.43 7.69
N SER A 136 -1.22 16.25 8.50
CA SER A 136 -0.15 17.15 7.99
C SER A 136 1.03 16.39 7.33
N VAL A 137 1.19 15.09 7.63
CA VAL A 137 2.22 14.21 7.06
C VAL A 137 1.61 13.17 6.14
N LEU A 138 0.42 12.63 6.48
CA LEU A 138 -0.25 11.55 5.77
C LEU A 138 -0.94 12.05 4.50
N SER A 139 -1.44 13.29 4.49
CA SER A 139 -2.09 13.85 3.30
C SER A 139 -1.07 14.18 2.22
N VAL A 140 -1.19 13.53 1.07
CA VAL A 140 -0.37 13.76 -0.12
C VAL A 140 -1.29 13.86 -1.32
N SER A 141 -1.27 15.01 -2.02
CA SER A 141 -2.19 15.24 -3.15
C SER A 141 -1.97 14.26 -4.31
N ALA A 142 -3.03 13.94 -5.03
CA ALA A 142 -2.96 13.10 -6.23
C ALA A 142 -1.95 13.61 -7.26
N ASP A 143 -1.83 14.93 -7.42
CA ASP A 143 -0.84 15.54 -8.33
C ASP A 143 0.60 15.29 -7.88
N ALA A 144 0.86 15.29 -6.57
CA ALA A 144 2.17 14.94 -6.05
C ALA A 144 2.51 13.47 -6.32
N VAL A 145 1.55 12.55 -6.14
CA VAL A 145 1.72 11.13 -6.47
C VAL A 145 1.93 10.94 -7.98
N ARG A 146 1.17 11.63 -8.83
CA ARG A 146 1.41 11.64 -10.29
C ARG A 146 2.79 12.13 -10.66
N ALA A 147 3.29 13.16 -9.95
CA ALA A 147 4.66 13.66 -10.17
C ALA A 147 5.72 12.61 -9.79
N VAL A 148 5.49 11.83 -8.73
CA VAL A 148 6.37 10.70 -8.38
C VAL A 148 6.39 9.68 -9.51
N PHE A 149 5.25 9.20 -10.00
CA PHE A 149 5.19 8.27 -11.14
C PHE A 149 5.93 8.82 -12.38
N LYS A 150 5.74 10.12 -12.70
CA LYS A 150 6.43 10.78 -13.82
C LYS A 150 7.94 10.77 -13.64
N SER A 151 8.44 10.98 -12.42
CA SER A 151 9.89 11.01 -12.16
C SER A 151 10.59 9.65 -12.41
N TYR A 152 9.80 8.56 -12.45
CA TYR A 152 10.26 7.20 -12.78
C TYR A 152 9.92 6.78 -14.21
N ASP A 153 9.33 7.65 -15.04
CA ASP A 153 8.81 7.32 -16.37
C ASP A 153 7.81 6.14 -16.35
N LEU A 154 6.99 6.08 -15.30
CA LEU A 154 6.01 5.02 -15.04
C LEU A 154 4.56 5.50 -15.01
N LEU A 155 4.29 6.79 -15.28
CA LEU A 155 2.92 7.28 -15.45
C LEU A 155 2.48 7.06 -16.90
N ASP A 156 1.67 6.05 -17.11
CA ASP A 156 1.09 5.72 -18.42
C ASP A 156 -0.41 5.35 -18.26
N GLU A 157 -1.05 4.91 -19.35
CA GLU A 157 -2.48 4.56 -19.42
C GLU A 157 -2.87 3.32 -18.61
N ARG A 158 -1.91 2.68 -17.93
CA ARG A 158 -2.12 1.53 -17.04
C ARG A 158 -2.13 1.92 -15.57
N VAL A 159 -1.94 3.20 -15.25
CA VAL A 159 -2.02 3.73 -13.89
C VAL A 159 -3.32 4.50 -13.75
N GLU A 160 -4.24 3.98 -12.95
CA GLU A 160 -5.58 4.54 -12.75
C GLU A 160 -5.73 5.04 -11.31
N PHE A 161 -6.15 6.30 -11.18
CA PHE A 161 -6.35 6.93 -9.89
C PHE A 161 -7.81 6.85 -9.46
N LEU A 162 -8.06 6.40 -8.23
CA LEU A 162 -9.36 6.44 -7.56
C LEU A 162 -9.27 7.46 -6.42
N GLU A 163 -9.68 8.70 -6.70
CA GLU A 163 -9.55 9.83 -5.81
C GLU A 163 -10.81 10.00 -4.95
N GLY A 164 -10.70 9.80 -3.64
CA GLY A 164 -11.77 9.97 -2.67
C GLY A 164 -11.81 8.86 -1.62
N TRP A 165 -12.75 8.97 -0.68
CA TRP A 165 -12.90 8.03 0.41
C TRP A 165 -13.24 6.63 -0.08
N PHE A 166 -12.68 5.59 0.56
CA PHE A 166 -12.84 4.19 0.15
C PHE A 166 -14.30 3.75 0.10
N SER A 167 -15.10 4.18 1.09
CA SER A 167 -16.54 3.89 1.13
C SER A 167 -17.32 4.36 -0.11
N GLU A 168 -16.81 5.39 -0.80
CA GLU A 168 -17.46 6.00 -1.96
C GLU A 168 -16.89 5.49 -3.29
N THR A 169 -15.56 5.45 -3.37
CA THR A 169 -14.85 5.20 -4.63
C THR A 169 -14.72 3.71 -4.97
N LEU A 170 -14.41 2.86 -3.98
CA LEU A 170 -14.11 1.45 -4.25
C LEU A 170 -15.34 0.64 -4.73
N PRO A 171 -16.56 0.82 -4.16
CA PRO A 171 -17.74 0.12 -4.69
C PRO A 171 -18.09 0.50 -6.14
N ALA A 172 -17.81 1.75 -6.54
CA ALA A 172 -18.11 2.28 -7.86
C ALA A 172 -16.98 2.06 -8.89
N ALA A 173 -15.80 1.63 -8.43
CA ALA A 173 -14.64 1.45 -9.29
C ALA A 173 -14.89 0.39 -10.39
N PRO A 174 -14.51 0.68 -11.66
CA PRO A 174 -14.70 -0.22 -12.78
C PRO A 174 -13.65 -1.36 -12.80
N ILE A 175 -13.36 -1.91 -11.63
CA ILE A 175 -12.45 -3.03 -11.43
C ILE A 175 -13.24 -4.31 -11.63
N GLU A 176 -12.86 -5.10 -12.62
CA GLU A 176 -13.50 -6.39 -12.92
C GLU A 176 -12.93 -7.52 -12.05
N SER A 177 -11.59 -7.59 -11.97
CA SER A 177 -10.89 -8.58 -11.17
C SER A 177 -9.54 -8.05 -10.69
N LEU A 178 -9.05 -8.60 -9.59
CA LEU A 178 -7.74 -8.28 -8.99
C LEU A 178 -6.89 -9.54 -8.87
N ALA A 179 -5.60 -9.40 -9.12
CA ALA A 179 -4.58 -10.42 -8.83
C ALA A 179 -3.83 -10.13 -7.53
N VAL A 180 -3.67 -8.85 -7.18
CA VAL A 180 -3.05 -8.42 -5.92
C VAL A 180 -3.87 -7.27 -5.34
N LEU A 181 -4.25 -7.41 -4.07
CA LEU A 181 -4.97 -6.45 -3.26
C LEU A 181 -4.10 -6.09 -2.05
N ARG A 182 -3.54 -4.86 -2.03
CA ARG A 182 -2.79 -4.33 -0.90
C ARG A 182 -3.61 -3.28 -0.17
N LEU A 183 -3.73 -3.45 1.14
CA LEU A 183 -4.42 -2.54 2.05
C LEU A 183 -3.41 -1.89 2.98
N ASP A 184 -3.40 -0.55 2.96
CA ASP A 184 -2.53 0.32 3.75
C ASP A 184 -3.35 1.55 4.18
N GLY A 185 -4.43 1.28 4.91
CA GLY A 185 -5.41 2.31 5.29
C GLY A 185 -5.50 2.55 6.78
N ASP A 186 -4.59 1.93 7.57
CA ASP A 186 -4.41 2.10 9.01
C ASP A 186 -5.64 1.73 9.86
N LEU A 187 -6.80 2.30 9.57
CA LEU A 187 -7.98 2.29 10.42
C LEU A 187 -8.86 1.05 10.21
N TYR A 188 -9.64 0.74 11.24
CA TYR A 188 -10.68 -0.30 11.15
C TYR A 188 -11.64 -0.03 9.99
N VAL A 189 -12.17 1.21 9.89
CA VAL A 189 -13.16 1.56 8.86
C VAL A 189 -12.55 1.45 7.46
N SER A 190 -11.35 1.96 7.26
CA SER A 190 -10.65 1.91 5.96
C SER A 190 -10.35 0.49 5.50
N THR A 191 -9.93 -0.37 6.43
CA THR A 191 -9.67 -1.80 6.17
C THR A 191 -10.98 -2.54 5.83
N MET A 192 -12.05 -2.29 6.58
CA MET A 192 -13.35 -2.94 6.36
C MET A 192 -13.97 -2.52 5.03
N ASP A 193 -13.94 -1.23 4.69
CA ASP A 193 -14.43 -0.70 3.41
C ASP A 193 -13.67 -1.32 2.22
N SER A 194 -12.34 -1.38 2.32
CA SER A 194 -11.48 -1.96 1.29
C SER A 194 -11.74 -3.46 1.11
N LEU A 195 -11.78 -4.24 2.19
CA LEU A 195 -12.07 -5.67 2.11
C LEU A 195 -13.47 -5.93 1.55
N SER A 196 -14.48 -5.18 2.01
CA SER A 196 -15.87 -5.36 1.57
C SER A 196 -16.05 -5.08 0.07
N ALA A 197 -15.40 -4.06 -0.45
CA ALA A 197 -15.51 -3.66 -1.85
C ALA A 197 -14.64 -4.51 -2.80
N LEU A 198 -13.45 -4.92 -2.37
CA LEU A 198 -12.42 -5.43 -3.26
C LEU A 198 -12.12 -6.93 -3.11
N TYR A 199 -12.27 -7.52 -1.91
CA TYR A 199 -12.02 -8.96 -1.74
C TYR A 199 -12.92 -9.85 -2.62
N PRO A 200 -14.21 -9.52 -2.86
CA PRO A 200 -15.04 -10.28 -3.82
C PRO A 200 -14.51 -10.24 -5.25
N LYS A 201 -13.76 -9.18 -5.62
CA LYS A 201 -13.14 -9.00 -6.95
C LYS A 201 -11.76 -9.67 -7.05
N LEU A 202 -11.18 -10.12 -5.93
CA LEU A 202 -9.90 -10.82 -5.95
C LEU A 202 -10.08 -12.20 -6.57
N SER A 203 -9.28 -12.50 -7.58
CA SER A 203 -9.31 -13.78 -8.29
C SER A 203 -8.80 -14.92 -7.41
N PRO A 204 -9.32 -16.16 -7.57
CA PRO A 204 -8.69 -17.33 -6.98
C PRO A 204 -7.21 -17.41 -7.36
N GLY A 205 -6.36 -17.69 -6.39
CA GLY A 205 -4.90 -17.64 -6.54
C GLY A 205 -4.29 -16.25 -6.36
N GLY A 206 -5.10 -15.20 -6.24
CA GLY A 206 -4.65 -13.83 -5.97
C GLY A 206 -4.19 -13.63 -4.54
N PHE A 207 -3.52 -12.51 -4.29
CA PHE A 207 -2.90 -12.21 -3.01
C PHE A 207 -3.55 -11.03 -2.33
N VAL A 208 -3.75 -11.14 -1.01
CA VAL A 208 -4.06 -10.03 -0.11
C VAL A 208 -2.82 -9.70 0.69
N ILE A 209 -2.49 -8.41 0.79
CA ILE A 209 -1.41 -7.89 1.63
C ILE A 209 -2.02 -6.83 2.54
N ILE A 210 -1.81 -6.94 3.84
CA ILE A 210 -2.26 -5.99 4.86
C ILE A 210 -1.02 -5.37 5.49
N ASP A 211 -0.83 -4.07 5.35
CA ASP A 211 0.36 -3.38 5.87
C ASP A 211 0.29 -3.19 7.39
N ASP A 212 -0.87 -2.71 7.88
CA ASP A 212 -1.05 -2.22 9.24
C ASP A 212 -1.57 -3.28 10.23
N TYR A 213 -1.26 -4.56 10.01
CA TYR A 213 -1.83 -5.64 10.82
C TYR A 213 -1.40 -5.61 12.29
N ASN A 214 -0.30 -4.92 12.61
CA ASN A 214 0.10 -4.65 13.99
C ASN A 214 -0.84 -3.65 14.70
N MET A 215 -1.60 -2.84 13.96
CA MET A 215 -2.60 -1.93 14.49
C MET A 215 -3.88 -2.69 14.88
N GLU A 216 -4.39 -2.45 16.09
CA GLU A 216 -5.52 -3.21 16.62
C GLU A 216 -6.80 -3.02 15.78
N GLY A 217 -7.06 -1.80 15.30
CA GLY A 217 -8.21 -1.50 14.45
C GLY A 217 -8.16 -2.27 13.13
N CYS A 218 -7.06 -2.19 12.41
CA CYS A 218 -6.85 -2.92 11.16
C CYS A 218 -6.95 -4.44 11.38
N ARG A 219 -6.23 -4.99 12.38
CA ARG A 219 -6.27 -6.42 12.70
C ARG A 219 -7.68 -6.90 13.05
N THR A 220 -8.43 -6.13 13.84
CA THR A 220 -9.82 -6.46 14.19
C THR A 220 -10.69 -6.53 12.94
N ALA A 221 -10.62 -5.53 12.06
CA ALA A 221 -11.36 -5.52 10.79
C ALA A 221 -11.05 -6.74 9.93
N VAL A 222 -9.77 -7.09 9.81
CA VAL A 222 -9.32 -8.28 9.05
C VAL A 222 -9.95 -9.55 9.60
N HIS A 223 -9.89 -9.77 10.92
CA HIS A 223 -10.45 -10.97 11.53
C HIS A 223 -11.96 -11.02 11.42
N GLU A 224 -12.67 -9.93 11.72
CA GLU A 224 -14.13 -9.87 11.61
C GLU A 224 -14.59 -10.12 10.18
N TYR A 225 -13.93 -9.53 9.18
CA TYR A 225 -14.25 -9.77 7.78
C TYR A 225 -14.01 -11.24 7.40
N ARG A 226 -12.86 -11.81 7.77
CA ARG A 226 -12.53 -13.22 7.49
C ARG A 226 -13.50 -14.18 8.14
N ASP A 227 -13.86 -13.97 9.40
CA ASP A 227 -14.81 -14.80 10.14
C ASP A 227 -16.21 -14.75 9.50
N ALA A 228 -16.69 -13.55 9.16
CA ALA A 228 -17.99 -13.35 8.52
C ALA A 228 -18.09 -14.04 7.13
N HIS A 229 -16.98 -14.16 6.42
CA HIS A 229 -16.94 -14.75 5.07
C HIS A 229 -16.36 -16.16 5.03
N GLY A 230 -16.02 -16.74 6.20
CA GLY A 230 -15.48 -18.10 6.29
C GLY A 230 -14.10 -18.29 5.66
N ILE A 231 -13.31 -17.21 5.58
CA ILE A 231 -11.95 -17.20 5.02
C ILE A 231 -11.00 -17.89 5.99
N LYS A 232 -10.33 -18.97 5.58
CA LYS A 232 -9.52 -19.83 6.45
C LYS A 232 -8.07 -19.98 6.00
N GLU A 233 -7.70 -19.34 4.91
CA GLU A 233 -6.33 -19.35 4.39
C GLU A 233 -5.35 -18.90 5.48
N GLU A 234 -4.18 -19.52 5.53
CA GLU A 234 -3.16 -19.18 6.52
C GLU A 234 -2.68 -17.74 6.32
N ILE A 235 -2.57 -16.99 7.42
CA ILE A 235 -1.98 -15.67 7.43
C ILE A 235 -0.47 -15.82 7.63
N GLU A 236 0.31 -15.32 6.67
CA GLU A 236 1.75 -15.31 6.70
C GLU A 236 2.29 -13.90 6.99
N ALA A 237 3.42 -13.80 7.68
CA ALA A 237 4.07 -12.50 7.91
C ALA A 237 4.71 -11.99 6.62
N ALA A 238 4.45 -10.73 6.27
CA ALA A 238 5.18 -10.01 5.23
C ALA A 238 6.47 -9.42 5.80
N ASP A 239 6.37 -8.83 6.99
CA ASP A 239 7.46 -8.29 7.79
C ASP A 239 7.08 -8.25 9.29
N SER A 240 7.62 -7.31 10.05
CA SER A 240 7.34 -7.17 11.50
C SER A 240 5.96 -6.57 11.80
N VAL A 241 5.29 -5.96 10.82
CA VAL A 241 4.02 -5.23 11.00
C VAL A 241 2.91 -5.72 10.09
N GLY A 242 3.25 -6.11 8.87
CA GLY A 242 2.31 -6.52 7.83
C GLY A 242 2.19 -8.04 7.67
N VAL A 243 1.09 -8.44 7.05
CA VAL A 243 0.80 -9.85 6.75
C VAL A 243 0.24 -10.00 5.34
N TRP A 244 0.19 -11.24 4.87
CA TRP A 244 -0.41 -11.58 3.58
C TRP A 244 -1.03 -12.98 3.62
N TRP A 245 -1.91 -13.24 2.67
CA TRP A 245 -2.40 -14.58 2.37
C TRP A 245 -2.79 -14.70 0.91
N ARG A 246 -2.90 -15.93 0.45
CA ARG A 246 -3.32 -16.23 -0.91
C ARG A 246 -4.76 -16.74 -0.90
N LYS A 247 -5.65 -16.14 -1.70
CA LYS A 247 -7.02 -16.59 -1.85
C LYS A 247 -7.07 -17.93 -2.60
N GLU A 248 -7.64 -18.96 -2.00
CA GLU A 248 -7.69 -20.31 -2.61
C GLU A 248 -8.89 -20.50 -3.55
N SER A 249 -10.06 -19.92 -3.24
CA SER A 249 -11.29 -20.10 -4.00
C SER A 249 -12.21 -18.87 -3.99
#